data_71b6db4fb71de0af1a9440ea10e9bbea
#
_entry.id   71b6db4fb71de0af1a9440ea10e9bbea
#
_cell.length_a   1.000
_cell.length_b   1.000
_cell.length_c   1.000
_cell.angle_alpha   90.00
_cell.angle_beta   90.00
_cell.angle_gamma   90.00
#
_symmetry.space_group_name_H-M   'P 1'
#
loop_
_entity.id
_entity.type
_entity.pdbx_description
1 polymer ?
#
loop_
_entity_poly.entity_id
_entity_poly.type
_entity_poly.pdbx_seq_one_letter_code
_entity_poly.pdbx_strand_id
1 'polypeptide(L)'
;KASKAYFLIAASTYYMQSHIVNGEIKIEYTDGQKEVLKLILPDNLIPLDQDIFVDGYAFNTKDPRPWRVRLKTGDVSKYHAGELGKTISNNPISIDGGMATMLDLPLNPVKELKSLSLETTANEVVIGLMGVTLVK
;
A
#
# COMPACT_ATOMS: atom_id res chain seq x y z
N LYS A 1 7.34 18.13 12.97
CA LYS A 1 5.96 17.85 13.45
C LYS A 1 5.03 17.77 12.26
N ALA A 2 4.13 16.81 12.26
CA ALA A 2 3.14 16.62 11.22
C ALA A 2 1.88 15.97 11.81
N SER A 3 0.73 16.20 11.19
CA SER A 3 -0.56 15.61 11.58
C SER A 3 -0.85 14.31 10.84
N LYS A 4 -0.23 14.13 9.67
CA LYS A 4 -0.41 12.94 8.81
C LYS A 4 0.80 12.73 7.91
N ALA A 5 1.07 11.49 7.57
CA ALA A 5 1.99 11.12 6.51
C ALA A 5 1.23 10.40 5.40
N TYR A 6 1.56 10.70 4.15
CA TYR A 6 1.16 9.93 2.96
C TYR A 6 2.38 9.21 2.40
N PHE A 7 2.17 7.97 1.97
CA PHE A 7 3.19 7.10 1.39
C PHE A 7 2.76 6.64 0.00
N LEU A 8 3.65 6.72 -0.96
CA LEU A 8 3.46 6.10 -2.26
C LEU A 8 4.31 4.84 -2.31
N ILE A 9 3.65 3.68 -2.41
CA ILE A 9 4.25 2.35 -2.28
C ILE A 9 4.16 1.60 -3.60
N ALA A 10 5.28 1.01 -4.02
CA ALA A 10 5.34 0.01 -5.08
C ALA A 10 5.69 -1.34 -4.45
N ALA A 11 4.96 -2.40 -4.77
CA ALA A 11 5.17 -3.70 -4.16
C ALA A 11 5.22 -4.83 -5.19
N SER A 12 6.05 -5.83 -4.88
CA SER A 12 6.02 -7.14 -5.52
C SER A 12 5.81 -8.18 -4.43
N THR A 13 4.71 -8.91 -4.51
CA THR A 13 4.33 -9.94 -3.53
C THR A 13 3.44 -10.98 -4.19
N TYR A 14 3.24 -12.10 -3.52
CA TYR A 14 2.44 -13.21 -4.02
C TYR A 14 1.15 -13.40 -3.22
N TYR A 15 0.11 -13.91 -3.87
CA TYR A 15 -1.18 -14.22 -3.24
C TYR A 15 -1.05 -15.20 -2.06
N MET A 16 0.00 -16.00 -2.00
CA MET A 16 0.31 -16.88 -0.86
C MET A 16 0.65 -16.08 0.41
N GLN A 17 1.01 -14.81 0.27
CA GLN A 17 1.27 -13.88 1.37
C GLN A 17 0.02 -13.06 1.76
N SER A 18 -1.16 -13.46 1.29
CA SER A 18 -2.40 -12.73 1.58
C SER A 18 -2.83 -12.90 3.03
N HIS A 19 -3.46 -11.85 3.54
CA HIS A 19 -4.01 -11.74 4.90
C HIS A 19 -3.00 -11.91 6.04
N ILE A 20 -1.71 -11.78 5.74
CA ILE A 20 -0.63 -11.69 6.72
C ILE A 20 0.11 -10.37 6.56
N VAL A 21 0.86 -9.97 7.59
CA VAL A 21 1.72 -8.79 7.52
C VAL A 21 2.91 -9.11 6.61
N ASN A 22 3.03 -8.37 5.52
CA ASN A 22 4.12 -8.49 4.55
C ASN A 22 5.25 -7.50 4.85
N GLY A 23 4.94 -6.40 5.49
CA GLY A 23 5.89 -5.38 5.88
C GLY A 23 5.26 -4.35 6.81
N GLU A 24 6.06 -3.42 7.27
CA GLU A 24 5.64 -2.36 8.18
C GLU A 24 6.34 -1.04 7.84
N ILE A 25 5.58 0.05 7.89
CA ILE A 25 6.12 1.40 7.95
C ILE A 25 6.05 1.85 9.39
N LYS A 26 7.19 2.27 9.95
CA LYS A 26 7.31 2.74 11.32
C LYS A 26 7.76 4.20 11.34
N ILE A 27 7.06 5.02 12.07
CA ILE A 27 7.46 6.39 12.39
C ILE A 27 7.78 6.45 13.87
N GLU A 28 8.98 6.89 14.20
CA GLU A 28 9.45 7.09 15.56
C GLU A 28 9.52 8.58 15.87
N TYR A 29 9.02 8.94 17.04
CA TYR A 29 9.11 10.29 17.59
C TYR A 29 10.36 10.43 18.48
N THR A 30 10.76 11.66 18.73
CA THR A 30 11.93 11.96 19.57
C THR A 30 11.78 11.49 21.04
N ASP A 31 10.53 11.32 21.49
CA ASP A 31 10.21 10.77 22.82
C ASP A 31 10.22 9.23 22.87
N GLY A 32 10.54 8.56 21.76
CA GLY A 32 10.60 7.11 21.64
C GLY A 32 9.27 6.42 21.32
N GLN A 33 8.15 7.15 21.29
CA GLN A 33 6.88 6.59 20.84
C GLN A 33 6.90 6.32 19.33
N LYS A 34 6.04 5.39 18.89
CA LYS A 34 6.00 4.95 17.47
C LYS A 34 4.56 4.85 16.99
N GLU A 35 4.39 5.18 15.71
CA GLU A 35 3.23 4.81 14.90
C GLU A 35 3.64 3.73 13.89
N VAL A 36 2.79 2.72 13.72
CA VAL A 36 3.08 1.60 12.83
C VAL A 36 1.93 1.39 11.86
N LEU A 37 2.25 1.38 10.57
CA LEU A 37 1.33 1.00 9.51
C LEU A 37 1.72 -0.40 9.00
N LYS A 38 0.88 -1.39 9.27
CA LYS A 38 1.07 -2.76 8.76
C LYS A 38 0.66 -2.83 7.30
N LEU A 39 1.48 -3.47 6.50
CA LEU A 39 1.25 -3.67 5.06
C LEU A 39 0.78 -5.10 4.84
N ILE A 40 -0.47 -5.25 4.40
CA ILE A 40 -1.18 -6.52 4.28
C ILE A 40 -1.75 -6.67 2.88
N LEU A 41 -1.38 -7.73 2.17
CA LEU A 41 -1.99 -8.10 0.89
C LEU A 41 -3.39 -8.72 1.15
N PRO A 42 -4.44 -8.36 0.43
CA PRO A 42 -4.56 -7.30 -0.57
C PRO A 42 -5.15 -6.00 -0.01
N ASP A 43 -5.21 -5.85 1.32
CA ASP A 43 -5.93 -4.74 1.96
C ASP A 43 -5.30 -3.39 1.60
N ASN A 44 -3.99 -3.25 1.79
CA ASN A 44 -3.25 -2.02 1.53
C ASN A 44 -1.88 -2.22 0.85
N LEU A 45 -1.47 -3.47 0.65
CA LEU A 45 -0.30 -3.82 -0.14
C LEU A 45 -0.76 -4.56 -1.39
N ILE A 46 -0.63 -3.93 -2.55
CA ILE A 46 -1.13 -4.46 -3.82
C ILE A 46 0.02 -4.51 -4.81
N PRO A 47 0.20 -5.62 -5.56
CA PRO A 47 1.27 -5.72 -6.54
C PRO A 47 1.27 -4.56 -7.53
N LEU A 48 2.47 -4.11 -7.89
CA LEU A 48 2.68 -2.98 -8.79
C LEU A 48 2.16 -3.27 -10.21
N ASP A 49 2.42 -4.47 -10.69
CA ASP A 49 2.20 -4.88 -12.08
C ASP A 49 0.89 -5.65 -12.30
N GLN A 50 0.16 -5.92 -11.23
CA GLN A 50 -1.06 -6.72 -11.28
C GLN A 50 -2.19 -6.06 -10.52
N ASP A 51 -3.39 -6.25 -11.03
CA ASP A 51 -4.60 -5.87 -10.35
C ASP A 51 -5.32 -7.12 -9.86
N ILE A 52 -5.54 -7.18 -8.55
CA ILE A 52 -6.16 -8.31 -7.89
C ILE A 52 -7.60 -7.91 -7.58
N PHE A 53 -8.57 -8.56 -8.23
CA PHE A 53 -9.99 -8.25 -8.06
C PHE A 53 -10.87 -9.49 -8.07
N VAL A 54 -10.29 -10.65 -7.82
CA VAL A 54 -11.00 -11.92 -7.87
C VAL A 54 -11.78 -12.16 -6.59
N ASP A 55 -12.97 -12.67 -6.76
CA ASP A 55 -13.81 -13.14 -5.68
C ASP A 55 -13.25 -14.44 -5.10
N GLY A 56 -12.47 -14.30 -4.06
CA GLY A 56 -11.87 -15.42 -3.34
C GLY A 56 -11.09 -14.93 -2.13
N TYR A 57 -10.88 -15.82 -1.16
CA TYR A 57 -10.26 -15.48 0.11
C TYR A 57 -8.96 -14.67 -0.03
N ALA A 58 -8.08 -15.09 -0.94
CA ALA A 58 -6.78 -14.44 -1.13
C ALA A 58 -6.87 -12.99 -1.62
N PHE A 59 -7.97 -12.65 -2.29
CA PHE A 59 -8.15 -11.36 -2.96
C PHE A 59 -9.29 -10.51 -2.38
N ASN A 60 -9.90 -10.98 -1.31
CA ASN A 60 -10.93 -10.25 -0.60
C ASN A 60 -10.31 -9.07 0.16
N THR A 61 -10.60 -7.87 -0.29
CA THR A 61 -10.09 -6.64 0.35
C THR A 61 -11.08 -6.13 1.38
N LYS A 62 -10.54 -5.46 2.42
CA LYS A 62 -11.35 -4.70 3.37
C LYS A 62 -11.52 -3.26 2.89
N ASP A 63 -12.71 -2.72 3.10
CA ASP A 63 -12.95 -1.29 2.91
C ASP A 63 -12.42 -0.48 4.12
N PRO A 64 -11.96 0.76 3.88
CA PRO A 64 -11.85 1.44 2.60
C PRO A 64 -10.64 0.98 1.80
N ARG A 65 -10.81 0.80 0.50
CA ARG A 65 -9.69 0.52 -0.40
C ARG A 65 -8.75 1.72 -0.49
N PRO A 66 -7.43 1.49 -0.57
CA PRO A 66 -6.48 2.56 -0.77
C PRO A 66 -6.60 3.17 -2.17
N TRP A 67 -6.19 4.41 -2.31
CA TRP A 67 -6.01 5.02 -3.63
C TRP A 67 -4.83 4.36 -4.35
N ARG A 68 -5.00 4.16 -5.66
CA ARG A 68 -3.94 3.69 -6.54
C ARG A 68 -3.63 4.72 -7.61
N VAL A 69 -2.37 4.83 -7.96
CA VAL A 69 -1.86 5.76 -8.96
C VAL A 69 -1.26 4.97 -10.11
N ARG A 70 -1.83 5.12 -11.30
CA ARG A 70 -1.28 4.54 -12.52
C ARG A 70 -0.02 5.30 -12.92
N LEU A 71 1.12 4.64 -12.89
CA LEU A 71 2.42 5.31 -13.06
C LEU A 71 2.64 5.86 -14.47
N LYS A 72 2.05 5.23 -15.48
CA LYS A 72 2.18 5.67 -16.87
C LYS A 72 1.39 6.95 -17.19
N THR A 73 0.24 7.14 -16.56
CA THR A 73 -0.69 8.24 -16.87
C THR A 73 -0.89 9.24 -15.74
N GLY A 74 -0.58 8.84 -14.50
CA GLY A 74 -0.87 9.63 -13.30
C GLY A 74 -2.33 9.52 -12.82
N ASP A 75 -3.17 8.70 -13.48
CA ASP A 75 -4.55 8.53 -13.08
C ASP A 75 -4.66 7.91 -11.67
N VAL A 76 -5.54 8.47 -10.86
CA VAL A 76 -5.77 8.06 -9.47
C VAL A 76 -7.16 7.46 -9.34
N SER A 77 -7.25 6.26 -8.76
CA SER A 77 -8.49 5.53 -8.60
C SER A 77 -8.49 4.69 -7.32
N LYS A 78 -9.66 4.46 -6.74
CA LYS A 78 -9.88 3.45 -5.68
C LYS A 78 -10.31 2.09 -6.25
N TYR A 79 -10.65 2.05 -7.52
CA TYR A 79 -11.09 0.82 -8.17
C TYR A 79 -9.91 0.05 -8.74
N HIS A 80 -10.03 -1.27 -8.73
CA HIS A 80 -9.16 -2.11 -9.52
C HIS A 80 -9.43 -1.91 -11.02
N ALA A 81 -8.38 -2.01 -11.83
CA ALA A 81 -8.54 -1.82 -13.27
C ALA A 81 -9.57 -2.78 -13.90
N GLY A 82 -9.71 -3.99 -13.34
CA GLY A 82 -10.69 -4.98 -13.79
C GLY A 82 -12.14 -4.62 -13.49
N GLU A 83 -12.41 -3.82 -12.47
CA GLU A 83 -13.79 -3.36 -12.18
C GLU A 83 -14.32 -2.40 -13.23
N LEU A 84 -13.41 -1.69 -13.90
CA LEU A 84 -13.77 -0.80 -15.00
C LEU A 84 -14.00 -1.53 -16.33
N GLY A 85 -13.55 -2.77 -16.45
CA GLY A 85 -13.49 -3.51 -17.71
C GLY A 85 -14.35 -4.75 -17.86
N LYS A 86 -15.19 -5.10 -16.93
CA LYS A 86 -16.24 -6.16 -17.02
C LYS A 86 -15.79 -7.61 -17.21
N THR A 87 -14.59 -8.00 -17.01
CA THR A 87 -14.30 -9.43 -17.07
C THR A 87 -13.73 -9.88 -15.73
N ILE A 88 -14.57 -10.54 -14.94
CA ILE A 88 -14.09 -11.31 -13.79
C ILE A 88 -13.27 -12.45 -14.36
N SER A 89 -12.00 -12.25 -14.46
CA SER A 89 -11.03 -13.29 -14.76
C SER A 89 -10.43 -13.77 -13.45
N ASN A 90 -10.31 -15.07 -13.30
CA ASN A 90 -9.59 -15.67 -12.16
C ASN A 90 -8.07 -15.41 -12.23
N ASN A 91 -7.60 -14.67 -13.22
CA ASN A 91 -6.21 -14.30 -13.38
C ASN A 91 -6.03 -12.81 -13.08
N PRO A 92 -4.96 -12.43 -12.39
CA PRO A 92 -4.58 -11.03 -12.22
C PRO A 92 -4.45 -10.33 -13.57
N ILE A 93 -4.96 -9.12 -13.67
CA ILE A 93 -4.78 -8.31 -14.87
C ILE A 93 -3.43 -7.63 -14.78
N SER A 94 -2.60 -7.85 -15.80
CA SER A 94 -1.35 -7.12 -15.96
C SER A 94 -1.62 -5.63 -16.23
N ILE A 95 -0.91 -4.77 -15.52
CA ILE A 95 -1.04 -3.32 -15.64
C ILE A 95 0.19 -2.77 -16.36
N ASP A 96 -0.01 -2.27 -17.57
CA ASP A 96 1.05 -1.63 -18.33
C ASP A 96 1.58 -0.38 -17.59
N GLY A 97 2.88 -0.39 -17.32
CA GLY A 97 3.56 0.66 -16.55
C GLY A 97 3.36 0.60 -15.02
N GLY A 98 2.50 -0.28 -14.54
CA GLY A 98 2.26 -0.49 -13.11
C GLY A 98 1.37 0.56 -12.44
N MET A 99 0.92 0.22 -11.24
CA MET A 99 0.20 1.12 -10.31
C MET A 99 0.82 1.10 -8.92
N ALA A 100 1.12 2.27 -8.40
CA ALA A 100 1.52 2.41 -7.00
C ALA A 100 0.29 2.55 -6.10
N THR A 101 0.44 2.22 -4.83
CA THR A 101 -0.59 2.37 -3.81
C THR A 101 -0.28 3.56 -2.92
N MET A 102 -1.25 4.44 -2.70
CA MET A 102 -1.14 5.56 -1.81
C MET A 102 -1.80 5.25 -0.47
N LEU A 103 -1.00 5.28 0.59
CA LEU A 103 -1.44 5.02 1.96
C LEU A 103 -1.31 6.27 2.80
N ASP A 104 -2.08 6.35 3.87
CA ASP A 104 -1.95 7.40 4.86
C ASP A 104 -1.86 6.86 6.28
N LEU A 105 -1.16 7.58 7.12
CA LEU A 105 -0.99 7.30 8.52
C LEU A 105 -1.20 8.58 9.32
N PRO A 106 -2.22 8.64 10.19
CA PRO A 106 -2.37 9.73 11.14
C PRO A 106 -1.16 9.79 12.08
N LEU A 107 -0.70 10.99 12.37
CA LEU A 107 0.44 11.24 13.24
C LEU A 107 0.03 12.17 14.38
N ASN A 108 0.81 12.13 15.47
CA ASN A 108 0.63 13.06 16.58
C ASN A 108 1.24 14.43 16.21
N PRO A 109 0.40 15.47 16.01
CA PRO A 109 0.87 16.77 15.50
C PRO A 109 1.69 17.57 16.50
N VAL A 110 1.68 17.22 17.78
CA VAL A 110 2.45 17.93 18.81
C VAL A 110 3.84 17.33 18.99
N LYS A 111 4.08 16.08 18.54
CA LYS A 111 5.34 15.38 18.69
C LYS A 111 6.30 15.69 17.54
N GLU A 112 7.57 15.67 17.85
CA GLU A 112 8.63 15.81 16.88
C GLU A 112 8.98 14.46 16.27
N LEU A 113 8.99 14.39 14.93
CA LEU A 113 9.37 13.18 14.19
C LEU A 113 10.89 12.99 14.27
N LYS A 114 11.33 11.76 14.54
CA LYS A 114 12.73 11.37 14.59
C LYS A 114 13.16 10.60 13.35
N SER A 115 12.42 9.54 13.01
CA SER A 115 12.79 8.67 11.91
C SER A 115 11.56 8.00 11.27
N LEU A 116 11.76 7.56 10.03
CA LEU A 116 10.87 6.70 9.30
C LEU A 116 11.66 5.47 8.85
N SER A 117 11.10 4.28 9.02
CA SER A 117 11.64 3.04 8.48
C SER A 117 10.57 2.24 7.77
N LEU A 118 10.98 1.53 6.71
CA LEU A 118 10.18 0.57 5.97
C LEU A 118 10.89 -0.77 6.05
N GLU A 119 10.21 -1.80 6.52
CA GLU A 119 10.74 -3.14 6.68
C GLU A 119 9.83 -4.16 6.04
N THR A 120 10.40 -5.14 5.33
CA THR A 120 9.68 -6.35 4.89
C THR A 120 9.74 -7.40 5.98
N THR A 121 8.64 -8.09 6.23
CA THR A 121 8.52 -9.12 7.28
C THR A 121 8.18 -10.49 6.72
N ALA A 122 7.67 -10.57 5.49
CA ALA A 122 7.40 -11.81 4.79
C ALA A 122 8.53 -12.13 3.78
N ASN A 123 8.70 -13.42 3.48
CA ASN A 123 9.64 -13.88 2.48
C ASN A 123 9.20 -13.48 1.07
N GLU A 124 10.16 -13.25 0.18
CA GLU A 124 9.94 -12.96 -1.25
C GLU A 124 9.05 -11.74 -1.53
N VAL A 125 8.98 -10.82 -0.57
CA VAL A 125 8.28 -9.55 -0.71
C VAL A 125 9.29 -8.44 -0.93
N VAL A 126 9.05 -7.63 -1.96
CA VAL A 126 9.81 -6.39 -2.21
C VAL A 126 8.86 -5.21 -2.09
N ILE A 127 9.21 -4.25 -1.25
CA ILE A 127 8.41 -3.05 -1.04
C ILE A 127 9.29 -1.84 -1.30
N GLY A 128 8.91 -1.02 -2.29
CA GLY A 128 9.56 0.24 -2.62
C GLY A 128 8.77 1.42 -2.08
N LEU A 129 9.42 2.31 -1.37
CA LEU A 129 8.88 3.60 -0.98
C LEU A 129 9.24 4.62 -2.05
N MET A 130 8.26 5.03 -2.85
CA MET A 130 8.46 5.96 -3.97
C MET A 130 8.36 7.42 -3.55
N GLY A 131 7.63 7.71 -2.48
CA GLY A 131 7.47 9.06 -1.98
C GLY A 131 6.82 9.11 -0.61
N VAL A 132 7.14 10.17 0.13
CA VAL A 132 6.53 10.51 1.43
C VAL A 132 6.14 11.97 1.41
N THR A 133 4.93 12.26 1.86
CA THR A 133 4.45 13.62 2.07
C THR A 133 3.97 13.78 3.51
N LEU A 134 4.47 14.77 4.20
CA LEU A 134 4.05 15.12 5.54
C LEU A 134 3.11 16.32 5.50
N VAL A 135 1.98 16.21 6.18
CA VAL A 135 1.00 17.29 6.35
C VAL A 135 1.23 17.92 7.73
N LYS A 136 1.45 19.21 7.74
CA LYS A 136 1.60 19.99 8.99
C LYS A 136 0.26 20.26 9.65
#